data_2dc7a906ffe9dae137a4567db90a1425
#
_entry.id   2dc7a906ffe9dae137a4567db90a1425
#
_cell.length_a   1.000
_cell.length_b   1.000
_cell.length_c   1.000
_cell.angle_alpha   90.00
_cell.angle_beta   90.00
_cell.angle_gamma   90.00
#
_symmetry.space_group_name_H-M   'P 1'
#
loop_
_entity.id
_entity.type
_entity.pdbx_description
1 polymer ?
#
loop_
_entity_poly.entity_id
_entity_poly.type
_entity_poly.pdbx_seq_one_letter_code
_entity_poly.pdbx_strand_id
1 'polypeptide(L)'
;MRILPVILCALTLPMLAGCGGGETTTDMDTGATIVAGGQGKMTLGVNSYLWHAALDTLSFMPLASADPFGGVIITDWYVAPNAPNERLKVTIYILDRNLRADGLKVVVFRQTRNGSTWTDAAPSADTAHKLEDAILTRARELRLATLNPRA
;
A
#
# COMPACT_ATOMS: atom_id res chain seq x y z
N MET A 1 76.93 -29.47 25.92
CA MET A 1 76.00 -29.76 24.83
C MET A 1 74.59 -29.64 25.34
N ARG A 2 73.97 -28.56 25.03
CA ARG A 2 72.68 -28.18 25.60
C ARG A 2 71.63 -28.13 24.48
N ILE A 3 70.64 -28.99 24.56
CA ILE A 3 69.53 -29.09 23.60
C ILE A 3 68.37 -28.29 24.18
N LEU A 4 68.02 -27.21 23.52
CA LEU A 4 66.77 -26.43 23.81
C LEU A 4 65.58 -27.09 23.12
N PRO A 5 64.47 -27.27 23.80
CA PRO A 5 63.23 -27.61 23.12
C PRO A 5 62.52 -26.36 22.60
N VAL A 6 62.20 -26.35 21.33
CA VAL A 6 61.38 -25.35 20.65
C VAL A 6 59.91 -25.57 21.04
N ILE A 7 59.35 -24.63 21.77
CA ILE A 7 57.93 -24.63 22.11
C ILE A 7 57.18 -24.06 20.89
N LEU A 8 56.45 -24.95 20.19
CA LEU A 8 55.54 -24.60 19.08
C LEU A 8 54.22 -24.10 19.66
N CYS A 9 54.04 -22.79 19.68
CA CYS A 9 52.79 -22.14 20.11
C CYS A 9 51.79 -22.20 18.98
N ALA A 10 50.86 -23.16 19.05
CA ALA A 10 49.75 -23.27 18.12
C ALA A 10 48.72 -22.20 18.41
N LEU A 11 48.67 -21.18 17.57
CA LEU A 11 47.69 -20.10 17.60
C LEU A 11 46.39 -20.59 16.95
N THR A 12 45.44 -21.06 17.77
CA THR A 12 44.09 -21.39 17.31
C THR A 12 43.26 -20.12 17.21
N LEU A 13 42.99 -19.67 15.99
CA LEU A 13 41.96 -18.63 15.71
C LEU A 13 40.57 -19.26 15.86
N PRO A 14 39.70 -18.72 16.68
CA PRO A 14 38.29 -19.07 16.60
C PRO A 14 37.67 -18.36 15.40
N MET A 15 37.21 -19.10 14.38
CA MET A 15 36.33 -18.62 13.35
C MET A 15 34.93 -18.31 14.00
N LEU A 16 34.65 -17.04 14.23
CA LEU A 16 33.27 -16.62 14.43
C LEU A 16 32.55 -16.64 13.08
N ALA A 17 31.86 -17.74 12.78
CA ALA A 17 30.85 -17.79 11.76
C ALA A 17 29.61 -16.98 12.25
N GLY A 18 29.61 -15.68 12.02
CA GLY A 18 28.43 -14.83 12.18
C GLY A 18 27.45 -15.11 11.06
N CYS A 19 26.55 -16.09 11.26
CA CYS A 19 25.38 -16.29 10.42
C CYS A 19 24.37 -15.19 10.78
N GLY A 20 24.47 -14.04 10.11
CA GLY A 20 23.45 -12.99 10.14
C GLY A 20 22.26 -13.41 9.31
N GLY A 21 21.45 -14.34 9.81
CA GLY A 21 20.12 -14.63 9.27
C GLY A 21 19.20 -13.49 9.66
N GLY A 22 18.96 -12.54 8.75
CA GLY A 22 17.90 -11.56 8.93
C GLY A 22 16.55 -12.28 8.88
N GLU A 23 15.87 -12.34 10.02
CA GLU A 23 14.48 -12.83 10.06
C GLU A 23 13.58 -11.86 9.31
N THR A 24 13.00 -12.34 8.22
CA THR A 24 11.91 -11.66 7.54
C THR A 24 10.60 -12.05 8.22
N THR A 25 10.08 -11.16 9.05
CA THR A 25 8.71 -11.31 9.54
C THR A 25 7.77 -10.59 8.58
N THR A 26 6.86 -11.35 7.99
CA THR A 26 5.76 -10.78 7.19
C THR A 26 4.58 -10.59 8.11
N ASP A 27 4.23 -9.34 8.38
CA ASP A 27 2.97 -9.04 9.07
C ASP A 27 1.83 -9.23 8.07
N MET A 28 1.09 -10.32 8.24
CA MET A 28 0.02 -10.73 7.34
C MET A 28 -1.19 -9.80 7.40
N ASP A 29 -1.29 -8.95 8.41
CA ASP A 29 -2.42 -8.04 8.55
C ASP A 29 -2.20 -6.72 7.81
N THR A 30 -0.96 -6.26 7.72
CA THR A 30 -0.61 -5.03 6.99
C THR A 30 -0.19 -5.27 5.55
N GLY A 31 0.14 -6.50 5.16
CA GLY A 31 0.73 -6.81 3.85
C GLY A 31 2.13 -6.19 3.64
N ALA A 32 2.75 -5.70 4.70
CA ALA A 32 4.08 -5.10 4.66
C ALA A 32 5.14 -6.13 5.03
N THR A 33 6.20 -6.25 4.23
CA THR A 33 7.37 -7.06 4.57
C THR A 33 8.35 -6.19 5.36
N ILE A 34 8.56 -6.53 6.64
CA ILE A 34 9.57 -5.88 7.47
C ILE A 34 10.85 -6.71 7.39
N VAL A 35 11.91 -6.15 6.84
CA VAL A 35 13.24 -6.75 6.90
C VAL A 35 13.96 -6.17 8.12
N ALA A 36 14.08 -6.94 9.18
CA ALA A 36 14.89 -6.58 10.33
C ALA A 36 16.38 -6.72 9.96
N GLY A 37 17.03 -5.61 9.75
CA GLY A 37 18.46 -5.55 9.54
C GLY A 37 18.89 -4.74 8.32
N GLY A 38 19.10 -3.47 8.51
CA GLY A 38 20.02 -2.62 7.76
C GLY A 38 19.68 -2.37 6.29
N GLN A 39 19.30 -1.17 6.04
CA GLN A 39 18.96 -0.48 4.79
C GLN A 39 17.46 -0.48 4.50
N GLY A 40 16.86 0.59 4.98
CA GLY A 40 15.49 1.04 4.86
C GLY A 40 14.69 0.54 3.66
N LYS A 41 14.06 -0.60 3.79
CA LYS A 41 12.89 -0.88 3.02
C LYS A 41 11.80 0.02 3.57
N MET A 42 11.51 1.11 2.85
CA MET A 42 10.44 2.03 3.21
C MET A 42 9.13 1.24 3.21
N THR A 43 8.66 0.90 4.40
CA THR A 43 7.31 0.35 4.55
C THR A 43 6.31 1.44 4.20
N LEU A 44 5.32 1.14 3.39
CA LEU A 44 4.20 2.04 3.16
C LEU A 44 3.63 2.48 4.52
N GLY A 45 3.36 3.78 4.68
CA GLY A 45 2.75 4.33 5.90
C GLY A 45 1.34 3.80 6.17
N VAL A 46 0.76 3.08 5.20
CA VAL A 46 -0.63 2.63 5.12
C VAL A 46 -0.72 1.15 4.75
N ASN A 47 -1.92 0.58 4.88
CA ASN A 47 -2.19 -0.80 4.44
C ASN A 47 -1.96 -0.97 2.94
N SER A 48 -1.05 -1.88 2.55
CA SER A 48 -0.68 -2.11 1.16
C SER A 48 -1.82 -2.71 0.32
N TYR A 49 -2.67 -3.56 0.91
CA TYR A 49 -3.81 -4.12 0.19
C TYR A 49 -4.87 -3.06 -0.12
N LEU A 50 -5.16 -2.16 0.84
CA LEU A 50 -6.05 -1.02 0.60
C LEU A 50 -5.47 -0.09 -0.46
N TRP A 51 -4.16 0.16 -0.45
CA TRP A 51 -3.48 0.99 -1.42
C TRP A 51 -3.62 0.42 -2.84
N HIS A 52 -3.24 -0.85 -3.04
CA HIS A 52 -3.35 -1.50 -4.34
C HIS A 52 -4.81 -1.61 -4.80
N ALA A 53 -5.72 -1.99 -3.91
CA ALA A 53 -7.13 -2.09 -4.21
C ALA A 53 -7.75 -0.75 -4.64
N ALA A 54 -7.34 0.36 -4.00
CA ALA A 54 -7.79 1.69 -4.36
C ALA A 54 -7.32 2.09 -5.77
N LEU A 55 -6.05 1.84 -6.10
CA LEU A 55 -5.51 2.07 -7.45
C LEU A 55 -6.21 1.21 -8.50
N ASP A 56 -6.42 -0.08 -8.22
CA ASP A 56 -7.13 -1.00 -9.11
C ASP A 56 -8.56 -0.52 -9.37
N THR A 57 -9.29 -0.14 -8.31
CA THR A 57 -10.69 0.31 -8.39
C THR A 57 -10.82 1.62 -9.16
N LEU A 58 -9.84 2.53 -9.04
CA LEU A 58 -9.83 3.82 -9.73
C LEU A 58 -9.06 3.81 -11.05
N SER A 59 -8.66 2.65 -11.57
CA SER A 59 -7.83 2.54 -12.78
C SER A 59 -8.41 3.19 -14.03
N PHE A 60 -9.73 3.39 -14.08
CA PHE A 60 -10.42 4.07 -15.18
C PHE A 60 -10.38 5.60 -15.10
N MET A 61 -9.94 6.17 -13.95
CA MET A 61 -9.84 7.61 -13.73
C MET A 61 -8.39 8.07 -13.80
N PRO A 62 -8.08 9.21 -14.42
CA PRO A 62 -6.73 9.76 -14.37
C PRO A 62 -6.40 10.20 -12.95
N LEU A 63 -5.17 9.91 -12.51
CA LEU A 63 -4.68 10.31 -11.20
C LEU A 63 -4.05 11.71 -11.27
N ALA A 64 -4.43 12.59 -10.36
CA ALA A 64 -3.80 13.89 -10.15
C ALA A 64 -2.63 13.78 -9.17
N SER A 65 -2.76 12.97 -8.11
CA SER A 65 -1.72 12.75 -7.10
C SER A 65 -1.93 11.42 -6.38
N ALA A 66 -0.84 10.78 -5.99
CA ALA A 66 -0.87 9.60 -5.14
C ALA A 66 0.34 9.61 -4.20
N ASP A 67 0.07 9.68 -2.90
CA ASP A 67 1.09 9.66 -1.85
C ASP A 67 0.91 8.42 -0.97
N PRO A 68 1.76 7.39 -1.17
CA PRO A 68 1.66 6.14 -0.42
C PRO A 68 2.09 6.27 1.04
N PHE A 69 2.83 7.33 1.41
CA PHE A 69 3.27 7.55 2.80
C PHE A 69 2.19 8.26 3.60
N GLY A 70 1.56 9.28 3.00
CA GLY A 70 0.43 9.98 3.60
C GLY A 70 -0.90 9.23 3.44
N GLY A 71 -0.95 8.18 2.60
CA GLY A 71 -2.15 7.39 2.36
C GLY A 71 -3.24 8.14 1.60
N VAL A 72 -2.85 9.03 0.68
CA VAL A 72 -3.81 9.87 -0.05
C VAL A 72 -3.70 9.61 -1.54
N ILE A 73 -4.84 9.33 -2.18
CA ILE A 73 -4.98 9.23 -3.63
C ILE A 73 -6.00 10.25 -4.09
N ILE A 74 -5.63 11.08 -5.05
CA ILE A 74 -6.50 12.12 -5.64
C ILE A 74 -6.56 11.87 -7.14
N THR A 75 -7.79 11.70 -7.67
CA THR A 75 -8.00 11.64 -9.12
C THR A 75 -8.11 13.03 -9.70
N ASP A 76 -7.98 13.13 -11.01
CA ASP A 76 -8.46 14.30 -11.75
C ASP A 76 -9.96 14.15 -12.05
N TRP A 77 -10.54 15.19 -12.66
CA TRP A 77 -11.92 15.15 -13.10
C TRP A 77 -12.12 14.12 -14.22
N TYR A 78 -13.10 13.25 -14.01
CA TYR A 78 -13.46 12.21 -14.96
C TYR A 78 -14.89 12.41 -15.45
N VAL A 79 -15.07 12.43 -16.78
CA VAL A 79 -16.37 12.46 -17.45
C VAL A 79 -16.66 11.06 -17.97
N ALA A 80 -17.71 10.44 -17.45
CA ALA A 80 -18.11 9.12 -17.91
C ALA A 80 -18.75 9.20 -19.33
N PRO A 81 -18.47 8.25 -20.23
CA PRO A 81 -19.01 8.28 -21.60
C PRO A 81 -20.54 8.31 -21.66
N ASN A 82 -21.20 7.68 -20.69
CA ASN A 82 -22.67 7.64 -20.56
C ASN A 82 -23.28 8.85 -19.86
N ALA A 83 -22.46 9.76 -19.32
CA ALA A 83 -22.90 10.95 -18.60
C ALA A 83 -22.03 12.18 -18.98
N PRO A 84 -22.08 12.67 -20.24
CA PRO A 84 -21.17 13.71 -20.74
C PRO A 84 -21.36 15.08 -20.07
N ASN A 85 -22.49 15.27 -19.39
CA ASN A 85 -22.79 16.50 -18.67
C ASN A 85 -22.47 16.44 -17.17
N GLU A 86 -21.80 15.37 -16.75
CA GLU A 86 -21.38 15.20 -15.36
C GLU A 86 -19.90 14.83 -15.31
N ARG A 87 -19.22 15.32 -14.27
CA ARG A 87 -17.86 14.87 -13.98
C ARG A 87 -17.69 14.62 -12.48
N LEU A 88 -16.87 13.63 -12.20
CA LEU A 88 -16.55 13.20 -10.84
C LEU A 88 -15.06 13.36 -10.58
N LYS A 89 -14.72 13.67 -9.35
CA LYS A 89 -13.37 13.65 -8.81
C LYS A 89 -13.43 12.89 -7.48
N VAL A 90 -12.48 12.03 -7.24
CA VAL A 90 -12.45 11.18 -6.05
C VAL A 90 -11.17 11.46 -5.28
N THR A 91 -11.29 11.55 -3.96
CA THR A 91 -10.16 11.55 -3.04
C THR A 91 -10.32 10.38 -2.07
N ILE A 92 -9.29 9.56 -1.96
CA ILE A 92 -9.24 8.42 -1.04
C ILE A 92 -8.23 8.72 0.05
N TYR A 93 -8.61 8.44 1.29
CA TYR A 93 -7.75 8.49 2.46
C TYR A 93 -7.66 7.08 3.05
N ILE A 94 -6.44 6.55 3.15
CA ILE A 94 -6.15 5.31 3.85
C ILE A 94 -5.56 5.71 5.20
N LEU A 95 -6.30 5.43 6.27
CA LEU A 95 -6.08 6.00 7.60
C LEU A 95 -5.37 5.02 8.54
N ASP A 96 -5.32 3.74 8.19
CA ASP A 96 -4.76 2.68 9.06
C ASP A 96 -3.83 1.75 8.26
N ARG A 97 -2.94 1.10 8.98
CA ARG A 97 -2.07 0.02 8.46
C ARG A 97 -2.78 -1.32 8.43
N ASN A 98 -3.81 -1.49 9.23
CA ASN A 98 -4.61 -2.71 9.27
C ASN A 98 -5.73 -2.67 8.22
N LEU A 99 -6.08 -3.84 7.69
CA LEU A 99 -7.21 -3.98 6.75
C LEU A 99 -8.53 -3.93 7.52
N ARG A 100 -9.04 -2.71 7.74
CA ARG A 100 -10.28 -2.43 8.47
C ARG A 100 -11.20 -1.54 7.64
N ALA A 101 -12.50 -1.66 7.87
CA ALA A 101 -13.49 -0.86 7.15
C ALA A 101 -13.39 0.64 7.48
N ASP A 102 -13.08 0.97 8.73
CA ASP A 102 -12.87 2.35 9.21
C ASP A 102 -11.46 2.91 8.88
N GLY A 103 -10.56 2.07 8.34
CA GLY A 103 -9.25 2.47 7.83
C GLY A 103 -9.27 3.09 6.43
N LEU A 104 -10.44 3.25 5.83
CA LEU A 104 -10.63 3.81 4.50
C LEU A 104 -11.72 4.88 4.52
N LYS A 105 -11.47 6.00 3.85
CA LYS A 105 -12.47 7.06 3.63
C LYS A 105 -12.42 7.53 2.19
N VAL A 106 -13.57 7.58 1.55
CA VAL A 106 -13.73 8.09 0.17
C VAL A 106 -14.53 9.38 0.18
N VAL A 107 -14.01 10.38 -0.51
CA VAL A 107 -14.71 11.66 -0.75
C VAL A 107 -14.92 11.83 -2.24
N VAL A 108 -16.16 12.06 -2.65
CA VAL A 108 -16.55 12.24 -4.04
C VAL A 108 -16.99 13.68 -4.26
N PHE A 109 -16.43 14.31 -5.28
CA PHE A 109 -16.87 15.61 -5.77
C PHE A 109 -17.57 15.40 -7.11
N ARG A 110 -18.68 16.05 -7.31
CA ARG A 110 -19.46 16.00 -8.54
C ARG A 110 -19.68 17.41 -9.07
N GLN A 111 -19.56 17.56 -10.37
CA GLN A 111 -19.98 18.77 -11.08
C GLN A 111 -20.91 18.40 -12.23
N THR A 112 -21.85 19.28 -12.52
CA THR A 112 -22.74 19.19 -13.67
C THR A 112 -22.46 20.32 -14.65
N ARG A 113 -22.64 20.03 -15.93
CA ARG A 113 -22.43 20.99 -17.00
C ARG A 113 -23.71 21.80 -17.21
N ASN A 114 -23.57 23.11 -17.13
CA ASN A 114 -24.64 24.05 -17.49
C ASN A 114 -24.14 24.97 -18.62
N GLY A 115 -24.52 24.67 -19.85
CA GLY A 115 -23.96 25.31 -21.04
C GLY A 115 -22.47 25.03 -21.18
N SER A 116 -21.62 26.05 -21.10
CA SER A 116 -20.13 25.94 -21.16
C SER A 116 -19.47 25.86 -19.81
N THR A 117 -20.21 25.99 -18.71
CA THR A 117 -19.69 26.13 -17.35
C THR A 117 -19.95 24.85 -16.54
N TRP A 118 -18.96 24.44 -15.74
CA TRP A 118 -19.12 23.39 -14.74
C TRP A 118 -19.51 23.99 -13.41
N THR A 119 -20.54 23.45 -12.79
CA THR A 119 -21.08 23.90 -11.49
C THR A 119 -21.08 22.75 -10.51
N ASP A 120 -20.68 23.02 -9.27
CA ASP A 120 -20.68 22.03 -8.20
C ASP A 120 -22.10 21.51 -7.96
N ALA A 121 -22.21 20.21 -7.79
CA ALA A 121 -23.45 19.50 -7.50
C ALA A 121 -23.21 18.47 -6.38
N ALA A 122 -24.23 18.22 -5.59
CA ALA A 122 -24.13 17.20 -4.56
C ALA A 122 -23.90 15.81 -5.22
N PRO A 123 -22.89 15.05 -4.77
CA PRO A 123 -22.75 13.66 -5.19
C PRO A 123 -23.92 12.83 -4.63
N SER A 124 -24.22 11.68 -5.26
CA SER A 124 -25.12 10.72 -4.65
C SER A 124 -24.51 10.21 -3.34
N ALA A 125 -25.32 10.15 -2.28
CA ALA A 125 -24.88 9.66 -0.97
C ALA A 125 -24.26 8.26 -1.03
N ASP A 126 -24.78 7.42 -1.91
CA ASP A 126 -24.32 6.03 -2.07
C ASP A 126 -23.00 5.88 -2.83
N THR A 127 -22.55 6.90 -3.59
CA THR A 127 -21.39 6.77 -4.48
C THR A 127 -20.11 6.54 -3.68
N ALA A 128 -19.91 7.29 -2.61
CA ALA A 128 -18.75 7.13 -1.73
C ALA A 128 -18.74 5.75 -1.09
N HIS A 129 -19.86 5.31 -0.51
CA HIS A 129 -19.97 3.99 0.13
C HIS A 129 -19.77 2.84 -0.85
N LYS A 130 -20.32 2.92 -2.06
CA LYS A 130 -20.08 1.89 -3.09
C LYS A 130 -18.60 1.78 -3.49
N LEU A 131 -17.89 2.89 -3.54
CA LEU A 131 -16.44 2.88 -3.78
C LEU A 131 -15.67 2.30 -2.58
N GLU A 132 -16.03 2.67 -1.36
CA GLU A 132 -15.45 2.09 -0.14
C GLU A 132 -15.65 0.57 -0.10
N ASP A 133 -16.85 0.08 -0.35
CA ASP A 133 -17.16 -1.36 -0.37
C ASP A 133 -16.40 -2.09 -1.48
N ALA A 134 -16.30 -1.51 -2.67
CA ALA A 134 -15.56 -2.08 -3.79
C ALA A 134 -14.06 -2.21 -3.46
N ILE A 135 -13.46 -1.15 -2.90
CA ILE A 135 -12.06 -1.15 -2.49
C ILE A 135 -11.79 -2.16 -1.37
N LEU A 136 -12.65 -2.22 -0.36
CA LEU A 136 -12.52 -3.17 0.75
C LEU A 136 -12.65 -4.63 0.26
N THR A 137 -13.56 -4.88 -0.66
CA THR A 137 -13.73 -6.21 -1.26
C THR A 137 -12.48 -6.60 -2.04
N ARG A 138 -11.97 -5.70 -2.89
CA ARG A 138 -10.76 -5.92 -3.66
C ARG A 138 -9.53 -6.13 -2.77
N ALA A 139 -9.41 -5.37 -1.68
CA ALA A 139 -8.32 -5.52 -0.72
C ALA A 139 -8.33 -6.89 -0.02
N ARG A 140 -9.53 -7.40 0.32
CA ARG A 140 -9.66 -8.75 0.87
C ARG A 140 -9.28 -9.83 -0.13
N GLU A 141 -9.65 -9.69 -1.40
CA GLU A 141 -9.24 -10.60 -2.48
C GLU A 141 -7.72 -10.64 -2.63
N LEU A 142 -7.06 -9.48 -2.68
CA LEU A 142 -5.61 -9.37 -2.77
C LEU A 142 -4.92 -10.05 -1.58
N ARG A 143 -5.44 -9.84 -0.37
CA ARG A 143 -4.94 -10.51 0.84
C ARG A 143 -5.06 -12.03 0.75
N LEU A 144 -6.23 -12.53 0.35
CA LEU A 144 -6.46 -13.98 0.20
C LEU A 144 -5.56 -14.60 -0.88
N ALA A 145 -5.34 -13.90 -1.99
CA ALA A 145 -4.43 -14.35 -3.03
C ALA A 145 -2.96 -14.46 -2.54
N THR A 146 -2.55 -13.55 -1.65
CA THR A 146 -1.22 -13.59 -1.03
C THR A 146 -1.07 -14.77 -0.05
N LEU A 147 -2.14 -15.11 0.67
CA LEU A 147 -2.13 -16.24 1.61
C LEU A 147 -2.20 -17.60 0.90
N ASN A 148 -2.72 -17.65 -0.33
CA ASN A 148 -2.96 -18.87 -1.08
C ASN A 148 -2.35 -18.82 -2.49
N PRO A 149 -1.01 -18.73 -2.63
CA PRO A 149 -0.34 -18.49 -3.92
C PRO A 149 -0.41 -19.66 -4.92
N ARG A 150 -1.15 -20.74 -4.61
CA ARG A 150 -1.30 -21.95 -5.43
C ARG A 150 -2.74 -22.21 -5.90
N ALA A 151 -3.62 -21.24 -5.79
CA ALA A 151 -5.00 -21.37 -6.31
C ALA A 151 -5.07 -20.88 -7.75
#